data_f948e4e108048ac46aa4419d5a244989
#
_entry.id   f948e4e108048ac46aa4419d5a244989
#
_cell.length_a   1.000
_cell.length_b   1.000
_cell.length_c   1.000
_cell.angle_alpha   90.00
_cell.angle_beta   90.00
_cell.angle_gamma   90.00
#
_symmetry.space_group_name_H-M   'P 1'
#
loop_
_entity.id
_entity.type
_entity.pdbx_description
1 polymer ?
#
loop_
_entity_poly.entity_id
_entity_poly.type
_entity_poly.pdbx_seq_one_letter_code
_entity_poly.pdbx_strand_id
1 'polypeptide(L)' 'MASETPLSDVRFLTVAEVALIMRVSKMTVYRLVHSGELEAIRVGRSVRVPEQAVNQYLKAAYVGTA' A
#
# COMPACT_ATOMS: atom_id res chain seq x y z
N MET A 1 11.31 3.27 -20.91
CA MET A 1 11.43 3.24 -20.59
C MET A 1 11.86 2.98 -19.70
N ALA A 2 12.26 2.94 -19.87
CA ALA A 2 12.99 2.72 -18.85
C ALA A 2 12.41 3.13 -17.60
N SER A 3 11.41 3.69 -17.66
CA SER A 3 10.72 4.09 -16.47
C SER A 3 10.26 2.90 -15.68
N GLU A 4 10.39 1.75 -16.25
CA GLU A 4 9.92 0.59 -15.55
C GLU A 4 10.84 0.15 -14.45
N THR A 5 10.27 -0.10 -13.30
CA THR A 5 11.02 -0.64 -12.19
C THR A 5 10.94 -2.16 -12.28
N PRO A 6 12.08 -2.85 -12.34
CA PRO A 6 12.04 -4.30 -12.35
C PRO A 6 11.29 -4.83 -11.14
N LEU A 7 10.63 -5.95 -11.33
CA LEU A 7 9.90 -6.55 -10.22
C LEU A 7 10.77 -6.81 -9.01
N SER A 8 12.04 -7.09 -9.26
CA SER A 8 12.96 -7.34 -8.15
C SER A 8 13.19 -6.11 -7.30
N ASP A 9 12.92 -4.93 -7.86
CA ASP A 9 13.09 -3.68 -7.12
C ASP A 9 11.79 -3.20 -6.48
N VAL A 10 10.70 -3.86 -6.79
CA VAL A 10 9.42 -3.48 -6.20
C VAL A 10 9.36 -4.02 -4.79
N ARG A 11 9.08 -3.14 -3.87
CA ARG A 11 8.97 -3.54 -2.49
C ARG A 11 7.52 -3.77 -2.14
N PHE A 12 7.25 -4.93 -1.60
CA PHE A 12 5.90 -5.28 -1.17
C PHE A 12 5.86 -5.37 0.34
N LEU A 13 4.83 -4.81 0.91
CA LEU A 13 4.66 -4.77 2.36
C LEU A 13 3.52 -5.67 2.77
N THR A 14 3.64 -6.23 3.95
CA THR A 14 2.53 -6.98 4.52
C THR A 14 1.50 -6.01 5.09
N VAL A 15 0.30 -6.51 5.33
CA VAL A 15 -0.73 -5.69 5.95
C VAL A 15 -0.26 -5.16 7.31
N ALA A 16 0.44 -6.00 8.06
CA ALA A 16 0.96 -5.59 9.36
C ALA A 16 1.96 -4.44 9.23
N GLU A 17 2.82 -4.53 8.23
CA GLU A 17 3.81 -3.47 8.01
C GLU A 17 3.13 -2.17 7.60
N VAL A 18 2.13 -2.26 6.73
CA VAL A 18 1.40 -1.08 6.30
C VAL A 18 0.69 -0.44 7.49
N ALA A 19 0.09 -1.27 8.34
CA ALA A 19 -0.61 -0.77 9.52
C ALA A 19 0.35 0.01 10.41
N LEU A 20 1.56 -0.49 10.59
CA LEU A 20 2.55 0.19 11.40
C LEU A 20 2.96 1.52 10.78
N ILE A 21 3.21 1.51 9.48
CA ILE A 21 3.64 2.71 8.78
C ILE A 21 2.58 3.79 8.85
N MET A 22 1.33 3.39 8.62
CA MET A 22 0.22 4.33 8.60
C MET A 22 -0.35 4.61 9.97
N ARG A 23 0.08 3.86 10.97
CA ARG A 23 -0.38 4.00 12.35
C ARG A 23 -1.88 3.77 12.47
N VAL A 24 -2.33 2.72 11.83
CA VAL A 24 -3.72 2.31 11.90
C VAL A 24 -3.79 0.83 12.21
N SER A 25 -4.97 0.33 12.45
CA SER A 25 -5.15 -1.09 12.70
C SER A 25 -5.10 -1.86 11.39
N LYS A 26 -4.80 -3.15 11.48
CA LYS A 26 -4.83 -4.01 10.30
C LYS A 26 -6.21 -4.00 9.66
N MET A 27 -7.24 -3.95 10.49
CA MET A 27 -8.61 -3.91 9.99
C MET A 27 -8.81 -2.72 9.06
N THR A 28 -8.26 -1.58 9.44
CA THR A 28 -8.36 -0.38 8.63
C THR A 28 -7.66 -0.58 7.29
N VAL A 29 -6.48 -1.22 7.31
CA VAL A 29 -5.76 -1.49 6.07
C VAL A 29 -6.59 -2.39 5.15
N TYR A 30 -7.17 -3.45 5.70
CA TYR A 30 -8.00 -4.33 4.92
C TYR A 30 -9.19 -3.59 4.32
N ARG A 31 -9.77 -2.69 5.08
CA ARG A 31 -10.90 -1.91 4.60
C ARG A 31 -10.49 -1.02 3.43
N LEU A 32 -9.32 -0.40 3.52
CA LEU A 32 -8.82 0.45 2.44
C LEU A 32 -8.55 -0.36 1.19
N VAL A 33 -8.03 -1.56 1.36
CA VAL A 33 -7.78 -2.44 0.23
C VAL A 33 -9.09 -2.87 -0.41
N HIS A 34 -10.07 -3.22 0.39
CA HIS A 34 -11.36 -3.64 -0.11
C HIS A 34 -12.11 -2.53 -0.85
N SER A 35 -11.97 -1.31 -0.36
CA SER A 35 -12.66 -0.18 -0.98
C SER A 35 -11.96 0.29 -2.25
N GLY A 36 -10.74 -0.19 -2.48
CA GLY A 36 -9.98 0.25 -3.65
C GLY A 36 -9.18 1.51 -3.42
N GLU A 37 -9.21 2.05 -2.21
CA GLU A 37 -8.45 3.26 -1.93
C GLU A 37 -6.96 2.97 -1.81
N LEU A 38 -6.61 1.76 -1.42
CA LEU A 38 -5.23 1.35 -1.31
C LEU A 38 -5.02 0.13 -2.20
N GLU A 39 -4.14 0.28 -3.16
CA GLU A 39 -3.86 -0.77 -4.11
C GLU A 39 -3.11 -1.91 -3.45
N ALA A 40 -3.50 -3.14 -3.77
CA ALA A 40 -2.84 -4.30 -3.21
C ALA A 40 -2.99 -5.47 -4.16
N ILE A 41 -2.11 -6.45 -4.00
CA ILE A 41 -2.21 -7.67 -4.77
C ILE A 41 -2.37 -8.83 -3.82
N ARG A 42 -2.97 -9.88 -4.32
CA ARG A 42 -3.14 -11.10 -3.54
C ARG A 42 -2.17 -12.16 -4.04
N VAL A 43 -1.39 -12.70 -3.13
CA VAL A 43 -0.45 -13.76 -3.46
C VAL A 43 -0.84 -14.95 -2.60
N GLY A 44 -1.48 -15.94 -3.23
CA GLY A 44 -2.03 -17.05 -2.49
C GLY A 44 -3.09 -16.54 -1.52
N ARG A 45 -2.88 -16.77 -0.23
CA ARG A 45 -3.80 -16.30 0.80
C ARG A 45 -3.35 -15.01 1.43
N SER A 46 -2.23 -14.49 0.95
CA SER A 46 -1.64 -13.30 1.55
C SER A 46 -1.98 -12.09 0.72
N VAL A 47 -2.06 -10.95 1.40
CA VAL A 47 -2.23 -9.67 0.73
C VAL A 47 -0.91 -8.93 0.83
N ARG A 48 -0.46 -8.38 -0.27
CA ARG A 48 0.77 -7.60 -0.33
C ARG A 48 0.46 -6.24 -0.91
N VAL A 49 1.03 -5.21 -0.32
CA VAL A 49 0.79 -3.84 -0.74
C VAL A 49 2.09 -3.27 -1.27
N PRO A 50 2.13 -2.82 -2.53
CA PRO A 50 3.34 -2.18 -3.05
C PRO A 50 3.65 -0.94 -2.23
N GLU A 51 4.91 -0.75 -1.93
CA GLU A 51 5.33 0.42 -1.15
C GLU A 51 4.89 1.70 -1.83
N GLN A 52 4.94 1.73 -3.14
CA GLN A 52 4.50 2.88 -3.90
C GLN A 52 3.05 3.24 -3.63
N ALA A 53 2.21 2.23 -3.48
CA ALA A 53 0.81 2.47 -3.22
C ALA A 53 0.60 3.16 -1.88
N VAL A 54 1.37 2.75 -0.89
CA VAL A 54 1.31 3.38 0.42
C VAL A 54 1.77 4.83 0.32
N ASN A 55 2.88 5.05 -0.38
CA ASN A 55 3.40 6.41 -0.54
C ASN A 55 2.41 7.31 -1.24
N GLN A 56 1.77 6.81 -2.29
CA GLN A 56 0.80 7.60 -3.02
C GLN A 56 -0.42 7.91 -2.17
N TYR A 57 -0.86 6.93 -1.40
CA TYR A 57 -2.00 7.13 -0.54
C TYR A 57 -1.70 8.21 0.51
N LEU A 58 -0.53 8.12 1.13
CA LEU A 58 -0.15 9.09 2.16
C LEU A 58 0.03 10.47 1.57
N LYS A 59 0.62 10.55 0.38
CA LYS A 59 0.77 11.83 -0.29
C LYS A 59 -0.56 12.49 -0.55
N ALA A 60 -1.51 11.71 -1.05
CA ALA A 60 -2.82 12.26 -1.33
C ALA A 60 -3.50 12.74 -0.07
N ALA A 61 -3.34 12.01 1.02
CA ALA A 61 -3.93 12.38 2.29
C ALA A 61 -3.33 13.68 2.82
N TYR A 62 -2.01 13.82 2.71
CA TYR A 62 -1.35 15.04 3.17
C TYR A 62 -1.74 16.24 2.33
N VAL A 63 -1.78 16.06 1.02
CA VAL A 63 -2.18 17.15 0.15
C VAL A 63 -3.60 17.55 0.46
N GLY A 64 -4.43 16.59 0.77
CA GLY A 64 -5.82 16.88 1.10
C GLY A 64 -5.98 17.67 2.36
N THR A 65 -5.00 17.65 3.25
CA THR A 65 -5.09 18.39 4.50
C THR A 65 -4.43 19.75 4.44
N ALA A 66 -3.71 19.98 3.40
CA ALA A 66 -3.07 21.29 3.26
C ALA A 66 -4.09 22.31 2.85
#